data_13a3650354e8ae6751e6eec04a243f97
#
_entry.id   13a3650354e8ae6751e6eec04a243f97
#
_cell.length_a   1.000
_cell.length_b   1.000
_cell.length_c   1.000
_cell.angle_alpha   90.00
_cell.angle_beta   90.00
_cell.angle_gamma   90.00
#
_symmetry.space_group_name_H-M   'P 1'
#
loop_
_entity.id
_entity.type
_entity.pdbx_description
1 polymer ?
#
loop_
_entity_poly.entity_id
_entity_poly.type
_entity_poly.pdbx_seq_one_letter_code
_entity_poly.pdbx_strand_id
1 'polypeptide(L)'
;MTLRPLAICAALACLATPRLACTADHEHGSTTDQRHAIPLDAREKHFLLSEMRDFLAVTQRILAASHAGDMEAVAAAASRAGLKAHQADFANPESLVHGIRKKAPPAFFPLGRATHEGFDEIAEVARAIGDKDTVNKLLADNLQRCVACHSAYRVADSH
;
A
#
# COMPACT_ATOMS: atom_id res chain seq x y z
N MET A 1 -32.66 64.24 -47.54
CA MET A 1 -31.47 63.38 -47.35
C MET A 1 -31.86 62.35 -46.33
N THR A 2 -32.23 61.17 -46.78
CA THR A 2 -32.77 60.08 -45.97
C THR A 2 -31.77 58.92 -45.97
N LEU A 3 -31.06 58.69 -44.90
CA LEU A 3 -30.19 57.54 -44.74
C LEU A 3 -31.02 56.34 -44.23
N ARG A 4 -30.97 55.26 -44.98
CA ARG A 4 -31.55 53.95 -44.66
C ARG A 4 -30.51 53.17 -43.84
N PRO A 5 -30.84 52.53 -42.69
CA PRO A 5 -29.94 51.59 -42.05
C PRO A 5 -30.02 50.21 -42.71
N LEU A 6 -28.86 49.64 -43.07
CA LEU A 6 -28.69 48.25 -43.44
C LEU A 6 -28.77 47.36 -42.21
N ALA A 7 -29.70 46.43 -42.21
CA ALA A 7 -29.77 45.35 -41.25
C ALA A 7 -28.79 44.25 -41.66
N ILE A 8 -27.76 44.00 -40.85
CA ILE A 8 -26.83 42.86 -40.99
C ILE A 8 -27.38 41.70 -40.16
N CYS A 9 -27.96 40.71 -40.85
CA CYS A 9 -28.27 39.41 -40.23
C CYS A 9 -26.97 38.61 -40.02
N ALA A 10 -26.52 38.51 -38.79
CA ALA A 10 -25.44 37.59 -38.41
C ALA A 10 -26.01 36.19 -38.22
N ALA A 11 -25.76 35.29 -39.16
CA ALA A 11 -26.08 33.87 -39.02
C ALA A 11 -25.09 33.22 -38.03
N LEU A 12 -25.56 32.85 -36.83
CA LEU A 12 -24.82 32.01 -35.93
C LEU A 12 -24.77 30.58 -36.46
N ALA A 13 -23.65 30.16 -37.02
CA ALA A 13 -23.39 28.77 -37.33
C ALA A 13 -23.03 28.03 -36.02
N CYS A 14 -23.95 27.23 -35.52
CA CYS A 14 -23.67 26.27 -34.43
C CYS A 14 -22.70 25.20 -34.94
N LEU A 15 -21.44 25.33 -34.63
CA LEU A 15 -20.45 24.26 -34.78
C LEU A 15 -20.73 23.19 -33.73
N ALA A 16 -21.40 22.13 -34.10
CA ALA A 16 -21.54 20.91 -33.32
C ALA A 16 -20.20 20.19 -33.31
N THR A 17 -19.42 20.39 -32.23
CA THR A 17 -18.23 19.59 -31.95
C THR A 17 -18.68 18.19 -31.54
N PRO A 18 -18.23 17.12 -32.20
CA PRO A 18 -18.46 15.77 -31.68
C PRO A 18 -17.67 15.63 -30.37
N ARG A 19 -18.40 15.48 -29.26
CA ARG A 19 -17.82 15.01 -28.01
C ARG A 19 -17.35 13.58 -28.28
N LEU A 20 -16.04 13.38 -28.44
CA LEU A 20 -15.45 12.07 -28.19
C LEU A 20 -15.69 11.74 -26.72
N ALA A 21 -16.72 10.96 -26.44
CA ALA A 21 -16.86 10.27 -25.19
C ALA A 21 -15.71 9.24 -25.16
N CYS A 22 -14.62 9.53 -24.45
CA CYS A 22 -13.72 8.51 -24.01
C CYS A 22 -14.47 7.66 -22.98
N THR A 23 -15.25 6.69 -23.45
CA THR A 23 -15.60 5.54 -22.64
C THR A 23 -14.32 4.75 -22.47
N ALA A 24 -13.59 5.01 -21.39
CA ALA A 24 -12.65 4.05 -20.90
C ALA A 24 -13.50 2.86 -20.43
N ASP A 25 -13.79 1.95 -21.34
CA ASP A 25 -14.25 0.61 -21.00
C ASP A 25 -13.10 -0.03 -20.22
N HIS A 26 -13.12 0.12 -18.89
CA HIS A 26 -12.45 -0.78 -18.01
C HIS A 26 -13.15 -2.13 -18.19
N GLU A 27 -12.76 -2.85 -19.24
CA GLU A 27 -13.01 -4.27 -19.29
C GLU A 27 -12.32 -4.88 -18.05
N HIS A 28 -13.06 -5.01 -16.97
CA HIS A 28 -12.76 -5.99 -15.96
C HIS A 28 -12.99 -7.36 -16.61
N GLY A 29 -12.09 -7.70 -17.54
CA GLY A 29 -12.01 -9.06 -18.02
C GLY A 29 -11.89 -9.93 -16.77
N SER A 30 -12.75 -10.94 -16.67
CA SER A 30 -12.70 -11.99 -15.64
C SER A 30 -11.40 -12.77 -15.81
N THR A 31 -10.29 -12.13 -15.45
CA THR A 31 -9.00 -12.78 -15.37
C THR A 31 -8.99 -13.50 -14.04
N THR A 32 -8.90 -14.81 -14.10
CA THR A 32 -8.65 -15.65 -12.92
C THR A 32 -7.46 -15.07 -12.16
N ASP A 33 -7.61 -14.86 -10.86
CA ASP A 33 -6.53 -14.33 -10.01
C ASP A 33 -5.32 -15.27 -10.05
N GLN A 34 -4.25 -14.84 -10.70
CA GLN A 34 -3.03 -15.63 -10.92
C GLN A 34 -2.08 -15.61 -9.72
N ARG A 35 -2.39 -14.87 -8.66
CA ARG A 35 -1.55 -14.86 -7.47
C ARG A 35 -1.52 -16.23 -6.80
N HIS A 36 -0.37 -16.58 -6.25
CA HIS A 36 -0.22 -17.82 -5.51
C HIS A 36 -1.10 -17.82 -4.25
N ALA A 37 -2.04 -18.75 -4.16
CA ALA A 37 -2.93 -18.90 -3.03
C ALA A 37 -2.25 -19.68 -1.89
N ILE A 38 -2.13 -19.07 -0.71
CA ILE A 38 -1.54 -19.70 0.48
C ILE A 38 -2.67 -20.35 1.31
N PRO A 39 -2.65 -21.69 1.51
CA PRO A 39 -3.71 -22.41 2.20
C PRO A 39 -3.55 -22.30 3.72
N LEU A 40 -4.08 -21.24 4.31
CA LEU A 40 -4.04 -21.00 5.75
C LEU A 40 -5.32 -21.53 6.43
N ASP A 41 -5.15 -22.08 7.63
CA ASP A 41 -6.32 -22.33 8.50
C ASP A 41 -6.88 -21.02 9.07
N ALA A 42 -8.02 -21.10 9.76
CA ALA A 42 -8.72 -19.91 10.26
C ALA A 42 -7.89 -19.09 11.26
N ARG A 43 -7.06 -19.73 12.09
CA ARG A 43 -6.20 -19.05 13.07
C ARG A 43 -5.03 -18.36 12.40
N GLU A 44 -4.36 -19.05 11.48
CA GLU A 44 -3.24 -18.53 10.69
C GLU A 44 -3.70 -17.36 9.80
N LYS A 45 -4.87 -17.51 9.16
CA LYS A 45 -5.49 -16.44 8.36
C LYS A 45 -5.78 -15.22 9.23
N HIS A 46 -6.41 -15.42 10.40
CA HIS A 46 -6.69 -14.33 11.32
C HIS A 46 -5.41 -13.61 11.76
N PHE A 47 -4.38 -14.37 12.13
CA PHE A 47 -3.08 -13.84 12.52
C PHE A 47 -2.46 -13.00 11.39
N LEU A 48 -2.31 -13.57 10.19
CA LEU A 48 -1.71 -12.86 9.05
C LEU A 48 -2.48 -11.58 8.68
N LEU A 49 -3.83 -11.64 8.66
CA LEU A 49 -4.64 -10.46 8.36
C LEU A 49 -4.59 -9.41 9.47
N SER A 50 -4.32 -9.81 10.73
CA SER A 50 -4.07 -8.86 11.82
C SER A 50 -2.78 -8.10 11.60
N GLU A 51 -1.69 -8.80 11.27
CA GLU A 51 -0.40 -8.18 10.91
C GLU A 51 -0.54 -7.18 9.77
N MET A 52 -1.32 -7.52 8.72
CA MET A 52 -1.55 -6.60 7.60
C MET A 52 -2.29 -5.32 8.04
N ARG A 53 -3.28 -5.44 8.94
CA ARG A 53 -3.97 -4.26 9.49
C ARG A 53 -3.05 -3.41 10.38
N ASP A 54 -2.18 -4.06 11.14
CA ASP A 54 -1.22 -3.36 12.00
C ASP A 54 -0.17 -2.62 11.16
N PHE A 55 0.34 -3.21 10.07
CA PHE A 55 1.21 -2.51 9.12
C PHE A 55 0.54 -1.28 8.52
N LEU A 56 -0.73 -1.38 8.12
CA LEU A 56 -1.48 -0.25 7.59
C LEU A 56 -1.63 0.86 8.64
N ALA A 57 -1.98 0.50 9.88
CA ALA A 57 -2.12 1.46 10.98
C ALA A 57 -0.78 2.14 11.33
N VAL A 58 0.31 1.38 11.32
CA VAL A 58 1.67 1.92 11.54
C VAL A 58 2.07 2.87 10.42
N THR A 59 1.85 2.47 9.17
CA THR A 59 2.12 3.32 8.00
C THR A 59 1.38 4.66 8.09
N GLN A 60 0.08 4.62 8.43
CA GLN A 60 -0.72 5.83 8.61
C GLN A 60 -0.16 6.73 9.71
N ARG A 61 0.25 6.17 10.86
CA ARG A 61 0.84 6.94 11.97
C ARG A 61 2.19 7.55 11.59
N ILE A 62 3.05 6.81 10.89
CA ILE A 62 4.34 7.33 10.40
C ILE A 62 4.10 8.53 9.48
N LEU A 63 3.18 8.42 8.52
CA LEU A 63 2.86 9.52 7.60
C LEU A 63 2.33 10.74 8.34
N ALA A 64 1.39 10.55 9.29
CA ALA A 64 0.84 11.65 10.08
C ALA A 64 1.90 12.35 10.93
N ALA A 65 2.73 11.58 11.64
CA ALA A 65 3.81 12.10 12.47
C ALA A 65 4.91 12.79 11.64
N SER A 66 5.31 12.18 10.52
CA SER A 66 6.27 12.76 9.58
C SER A 66 5.77 14.09 9.01
N HIS A 67 4.49 14.17 8.64
CA HIS A 67 3.88 15.43 8.17
C HIS A 67 3.92 16.52 9.25
N ALA A 68 3.68 16.14 10.51
CA ALA A 68 3.76 17.05 11.66
C ALA A 68 5.22 17.42 12.06
N GLY A 69 6.23 16.76 11.50
CA GLY A 69 7.63 16.94 11.89
C GLY A 69 7.99 16.25 13.22
N ASP A 70 7.12 15.39 13.75
CA ASP A 70 7.31 14.67 15.01
C ASP A 70 8.08 13.35 14.76
N MET A 71 9.40 13.43 14.74
CA MET A 71 10.27 12.28 14.49
C MET A 71 10.29 11.28 15.64
N GLU A 72 10.01 11.71 16.85
CA GLU A 72 9.86 10.78 18.00
C GLU A 72 8.62 9.91 17.83
N ALA A 73 7.49 10.51 17.45
CA ALA A 73 6.28 9.75 17.14
C ALA A 73 6.46 8.83 15.92
N VAL A 74 7.23 9.25 14.89
CA VAL A 74 7.62 8.37 13.77
C VAL A 74 8.37 7.16 14.29
N ALA A 75 9.41 7.38 15.11
CA ALA A 75 10.22 6.29 15.63
C ALA A 75 9.42 5.33 16.51
N ALA A 76 8.55 5.88 17.38
CA ALA A 76 7.67 5.09 18.22
C ALA A 76 6.69 4.23 17.39
N ALA A 77 6.08 4.82 16.36
CA ALA A 77 5.17 4.09 15.48
C ALA A 77 5.88 2.98 14.71
N ALA A 78 7.02 3.28 14.08
CA ALA A 78 7.78 2.32 13.27
C ALA A 78 8.30 1.15 14.11
N SER A 79 8.81 1.41 15.32
CA SER A 79 9.31 0.37 16.22
C SER A 79 8.26 -0.71 16.55
N ARG A 80 6.98 -0.40 16.51
CA ARG A 80 5.92 -1.37 16.81
C ARG A 80 5.80 -2.45 15.75
N ALA A 81 6.12 -2.13 14.49
CA ALA A 81 6.09 -3.06 13.37
C ALA A 81 7.48 -3.61 13.01
N GLY A 82 8.53 -3.17 13.70
CA GLY A 82 9.89 -3.64 13.46
C GLY A 82 10.11 -5.09 13.87
N LEU A 83 11.11 -5.74 13.25
CA LEU A 83 11.47 -7.12 13.55
C LEU A 83 11.84 -7.32 15.03
N LYS A 84 12.43 -6.30 15.65
CA LYS A 84 12.84 -6.34 17.07
C LYS A 84 11.64 -6.54 18.01
N ALA A 85 10.48 -5.96 17.68
CA ALA A 85 9.26 -6.13 18.47
C ALA A 85 8.65 -7.54 18.33
N HIS A 86 8.94 -8.25 17.25
CA HIS A 86 8.37 -9.56 16.92
C HIS A 86 9.34 -10.72 17.10
N GLN A 87 10.51 -10.50 17.68
CA GLN A 87 11.54 -11.54 17.87
C GLN A 87 11.03 -12.78 18.60
N ALA A 88 10.17 -12.60 19.60
CA ALA A 88 9.61 -13.70 20.37
C ALA A 88 8.76 -14.65 19.50
N ASP A 89 7.98 -14.11 18.57
CA ASP A 89 7.15 -14.91 17.65
C ASP A 89 8.01 -15.71 16.67
N PHE A 90 9.10 -15.12 16.19
CA PHE A 90 10.04 -15.81 15.31
C PHE A 90 10.89 -16.86 16.05
N ALA A 91 11.18 -16.68 17.32
CA ALA A 91 11.94 -17.61 18.13
C ALA A 91 11.11 -18.79 18.67
N ASN A 92 9.79 -18.61 18.81
CA ASN A 92 8.90 -19.64 19.36
C ASN A 92 8.47 -20.64 18.27
N PRO A 93 8.90 -21.92 18.32
CA PRO A 93 8.55 -22.91 17.30
C PRO A 93 7.04 -23.24 17.24
N GLU A 94 6.29 -22.94 18.31
CA GLU A 94 4.84 -23.15 18.37
C GLU A 94 4.05 -21.94 17.87
N SER A 95 4.71 -20.85 17.44
CA SER A 95 4.04 -19.67 16.93
C SER A 95 3.37 -19.95 15.58
N LEU A 96 2.29 -19.21 15.28
CA LEU A 96 1.60 -19.31 13.99
C LEU A 96 2.51 -18.96 12.81
N VAL A 97 3.56 -18.18 13.04
CA VAL A 97 4.58 -17.85 12.03
C VAL A 97 5.19 -19.12 11.43
N HIS A 98 5.52 -20.10 12.26
CA HIS A 98 6.09 -21.37 11.80
C HIS A 98 5.08 -22.26 11.07
N GLY A 99 3.81 -22.23 11.46
CA GLY A 99 2.72 -22.89 10.73
C GLY A 99 2.56 -22.32 9.32
N ILE A 100 2.47 -21.01 9.21
CA ILE A 100 2.38 -20.29 7.94
C ILE A 100 3.61 -20.58 7.08
N ARG A 101 4.81 -20.59 7.67
CA ARG A 101 6.07 -20.84 6.96
C ARG A 101 6.10 -22.21 6.25
N LYS A 102 5.47 -23.23 6.83
CA LYS A 102 5.39 -24.57 6.23
C LYS A 102 4.46 -24.63 5.01
N LYS A 103 3.51 -23.69 4.92
CA LYS A 103 2.46 -23.67 3.89
C LYS A 103 2.74 -22.63 2.79
N ALA A 104 3.48 -21.57 3.11
CA ALA A 104 3.80 -20.50 2.18
C ALA A 104 5.00 -20.86 1.29
N PRO A 105 5.07 -20.32 0.05
CA PRO A 105 6.25 -20.46 -0.80
C PRO A 105 7.51 -19.91 -0.13
N PRO A 106 8.70 -20.45 -0.45
CA PRO A 106 9.97 -20.02 0.16
C PRO A 106 10.24 -18.51 0.03
N ALA A 107 9.80 -17.88 -1.07
CA ALA A 107 9.99 -16.46 -1.32
C ALA A 107 9.04 -15.54 -0.51
N PHE A 108 8.01 -16.07 0.12
CA PHE A 108 7.04 -15.28 0.91
C PHE A 108 7.67 -14.68 2.17
N PHE A 109 8.39 -15.50 2.95
CA PHE A 109 8.95 -15.07 4.23
C PHE A 109 10.05 -14.01 4.15
N PRO A 110 10.97 -14.05 3.15
CA PRO A 110 11.94 -12.97 2.96
C PRO A 110 11.28 -11.59 2.76
N LEU A 111 10.15 -11.53 2.06
CA LEU A 111 9.40 -10.26 1.88
C LEU A 111 8.82 -9.75 3.21
N GLY A 112 8.16 -10.62 3.98
CA GLY A 112 7.63 -10.26 5.29
C GLY A 112 8.71 -9.80 6.26
N ARG A 113 9.81 -10.59 6.35
CA ARG A 113 10.95 -10.23 7.20
C ARG A 113 11.56 -8.88 6.81
N ALA A 114 11.81 -8.66 5.52
CA ALA A 114 12.37 -7.40 5.03
C ALA A 114 11.43 -6.20 5.29
N THR A 115 10.10 -6.43 5.33
CA THR A 115 9.13 -5.38 5.72
C THR A 115 9.32 -4.98 7.18
N HIS A 116 9.45 -5.92 8.11
CA HIS A 116 9.73 -5.64 9.52
C HIS A 116 11.10 -4.95 9.69
N GLU A 117 12.15 -5.43 9.02
CA GLU A 117 13.49 -4.80 9.03
C GLU A 117 13.44 -3.36 8.53
N GLY A 118 12.65 -3.07 7.49
CA GLY A 118 12.44 -1.72 6.98
C GLY A 118 11.76 -0.79 7.99
N PHE A 119 10.85 -1.29 8.82
CA PHE A 119 10.28 -0.50 9.90
C PHE A 119 11.29 -0.24 11.03
N ASP A 120 12.18 -1.20 11.37
CA ASP A 120 13.29 -0.95 12.30
C ASP A 120 14.22 0.15 11.78
N GLU A 121 14.58 0.12 10.48
CA GLU A 121 15.41 1.14 9.84
C GLU A 121 14.77 2.53 9.91
N ILE A 122 13.47 2.64 9.60
CA ILE A 122 12.73 3.91 9.72
C ILE A 122 12.80 4.43 11.16
N ALA A 123 12.61 3.56 12.16
CA ALA A 123 12.67 3.95 13.56
C ALA A 123 14.06 4.45 13.97
N GLU A 124 15.12 3.80 13.51
CA GLU A 124 16.51 4.17 13.79
C GLU A 124 16.87 5.52 13.13
N VAL A 125 16.52 5.70 11.87
CA VAL A 125 16.79 6.94 11.13
C VAL A 125 16.01 8.13 11.70
N ALA A 126 14.74 7.91 12.08
CA ALA A 126 13.94 8.95 12.71
C ALA A 126 14.57 9.46 14.02
N ARG A 127 15.15 8.56 14.85
CA ARG A 127 15.84 8.93 16.09
C ARG A 127 17.20 9.55 15.86
N ALA A 128 17.98 9.04 14.90
CA ALA A 128 19.38 9.41 14.74
C ALA A 128 19.56 10.67 13.90
N ILE A 129 18.74 10.83 12.86
CA ILE A 129 18.87 11.88 11.86
C ILE A 129 17.76 12.91 11.98
N GLY A 130 16.52 12.44 12.21
CA GLY A 130 15.35 13.30 12.36
C GLY A 130 14.93 14.01 11.06
N ASP A 131 15.39 13.52 9.90
CA ASP A 131 15.08 14.10 8.60
C ASP A 131 13.83 13.46 7.99
N LYS A 132 12.83 14.31 7.79
CA LYS A 132 11.52 13.90 7.26
C LYS A 132 11.61 13.29 5.86
N ASP A 133 12.42 13.86 4.99
CA ASP A 133 12.48 13.43 3.59
C ASP A 133 13.17 12.06 3.49
N THR A 134 14.20 11.82 4.30
CA THR A 134 14.83 10.51 4.44
C THR A 134 13.85 9.46 4.98
N VAL A 135 13.09 9.78 6.03
CA VAL A 135 12.06 8.90 6.59
C VAL A 135 11.00 8.56 5.54
N ASN A 136 10.48 9.54 4.82
CA ASN A 136 9.46 9.32 3.81
C ASN A 136 9.98 8.48 2.64
N LYS A 137 11.25 8.67 2.25
CA LYS A 137 11.89 7.82 1.24
C LYS A 137 11.98 6.37 1.71
N LEU A 138 12.45 6.12 2.92
CA LEU A 138 12.53 4.76 3.49
C LEU A 138 11.15 4.11 3.61
N LEU A 139 10.13 4.88 3.99
CA LEU A 139 8.76 4.38 4.02
C LEU A 139 8.28 4.00 2.63
N ALA A 140 8.52 4.83 1.61
CA ALA A 140 8.15 4.53 0.23
C ALA A 140 8.86 3.25 -0.27
N ASP A 141 10.15 3.09 0.02
CA ASP A 141 10.92 1.89 -0.33
C ASP A 141 10.38 0.64 0.40
N ASN A 142 9.98 0.79 1.67
CA ASN A 142 9.37 -0.31 2.43
C ASN A 142 7.99 -0.72 1.87
N LEU A 143 7.17 0.24 1.45
CA LEU A 143 5.86 -0.02 0.86
C LEU A 143 5.94 -0.78 -0.48
N GLN A 144 7.05 -0.71 -1.21
CA GLN A 144 7.25 -1.52 -2.41
C GLN A 144 7.26 -3.02 -2.09
N ARG A 145 7.70 -3.43 -0.90
CA ARG A 145 7.63 -4.83 -0.45
C ARG A 145 6.18 -5.29 -0.25
N CYS A 146 5.32 -4.40 0.25
CA CYS A 146 3.88 -4.67 0.34
C CYS A 146 3.28 -4.88 -1.05
N VAL A 147 3.61 -4.01 -2.02
CA VAL A 147 3.15 -4.15 -3.42
C VAL A 147 3.66 -5.47 -4.01
N ALA A 148 4.94 -5.79 -3.85
CA ALA A 148 5.53 -7.03 -4.39
C ALA A 148 4.86 -8.28 -3.79
N CYS A 149 4.64 -8.30 -2.46
CA CYS A 149 3.96 -9.41 -1.79
C CYS A 149 2.52 -9.56 -2.29
N HIS A 150 1.74 -8.46 -2.29
CA HIS A 150 0.33 -8.46 -2.66
C HIS A 150 0.09 -8.71 -4.16
N SER A 151 1.08 -8.45 -5.01
CA SER A 151 1.03 -8.81 -6.43
C SER A 151 1.29 -10.29 -6.69
N ALA A 152 2.03 -10.96 -5.79
CA ALA A 152 2.44 -12.36 -5.98
C ALA A 152 1.58 -13.36 -5.20
N TYR A 153 1.03 -12.95 -4.05
CA TYR A 153 0.39 -13.85 -3.08
C TYR A 153 -1.00 -13.38 -2.67
N ARG A 154 -1.85 -14.35 -2.35
CA ARG A 154 -3.14 -14.16 -1.68
C ARG A 154 -3.39 -15.26 -0.67
N VAL A 155 -4.24 -15.05 0.29
CA VAL A 155 -4.77 -16.14 1.12
C VAL A 155 -5.78 -16.91 0.29
N ALA A 156 -5.72 -18.24 0.37
CA ALA A 156 -6.71 -19.08 -0.29
C ALA A 156 -8.11 -18.83 0.26
N ASP A 157 -9.12 -18.95 -0.61
CA ASP A 157 -10.52 -18.88 -0.19
C ASP A 157 -10.83 -20.05 0.75
N SER A 158 -11.59 -19.78 1.82
CA SER A 158 -12.10 -20.83 2.71
C SER A 158 -13.25 -21.52 1.99
N HIS A 159 -13.12 -22.78 1.66
CA HIS A 159 -14.21 -23.62 1.21
C HIS A 159 -15.01 -24.13 2.40
#